data_002a809eb026972b6aba1f4dcee8c6bb
#
_entry.id   002a809eb026972b6aba1f4dcee8c6bb
#
_cell.length_a   1.000
_cell.length_b   1.000
_cell.length_c   1.000
_cell.angle_alpha   90.00
_cell.angle_beta   90.00
_cell.angle_gamma   90.00
#
_symmetry.space_group_name_H-M   'P 1'
#
loop_
_entity.id
_entity.type
_entity.pdbx_description
1 polymer ?
#
loop_
_entity_poly.entity_id
_entity_poly.type
_entity_poly.pdbx_seq_one_letter_code
_entity_poly.pdbx_strand_id
1 'polypeptide(L)'
;MVSPEAVPYAKTGGLADVAGALPLELAKLGHDVRLIIPRYRCIDEPLHMFRRVTDVPVPTDDGPIRAVVEQEQAPSLSIKLTGRVSAFAIRHDPFFGRAGLYQEEGRDYPDNLERFSFFCRGVLALLARFDSAEQWKPDILHLHDWQTALCAVYLKTLYAKQREFAGLKTVLTLHNVGYQGQFPKAQFEKTGLPATLFTPDGLEFYGSVNLLKGGILFADLLTTVSPTYSREILTPEYGFGLEG
;
A
#
# COMPACT_ATOMS: atom_id res chain seq x y z
N MET A 1 7.48 4.55 2.10
CA MET A 1 7.07 3.13 2.00
C MET A 1 5.60 2.98 2.34
N VAL A 2 4.88 2.13 1.64
CA VAL A 2 3.47 1.82 1.89
C VAL A 2 3.33 0.32 2.04
N SER A 3 2.80 -0.14 3.15
CA SER A 3 2.67 -1.55 3.45
C SER A 3 1.33 -1.86 4.10
N PRO A 4 0.72 -3.02 3.81
CA PRO A 4 -0.48 -3.45 4.52
C PRO A 4 -0.20 -3.87 5.96
N GLU A 5 1.03 -4.25 6.27
CA GLU A 5 1.50 -4.65 7.60
C GLU A 5 2.95 -4.19 7.81
N ALA A 6 3.34 -4.00 9.05
CA ALA A 6 4.72 -3.75 9.46
C ALA A 6 4.89 -4.05 10.94
N VAL A 7 5.97 -4.73 11.30
CA VAL A 7 6.39 -4.86 12.72
C VAL A 7 6.86 -3.48 13.19
N PRO A 8 6.50 -3.07 14.41
CA PRO A 8 5.81 -3.82 15.47
C PRO A 8 4.27 -3.64 15.48
N TYR A 9 3.68 -2.97 14.51
CA TYR A 9 2.28 -2.51 14.53
C TYR A 9 1.27 -3.61 14.22
N ALA A 10 1.46 -4.30 13.09
CA ALA A 10 0.55 -5.34 12.63
C ALA A 10 1.33 -6.40 11.84
N LYS A 11 1.05 -7.69 12.08
CA LYS A 11 1.75 -8.79 11.42
C LYS A 11 0.85 -9.99 11.24
N THR A 12 0.83 -10.53 10.01
CA THR A 12 0.30 -11.87 9.70
C THR A 12 1.36 -12.76 9.07
N GLY A 13 2.37 -12.18 8.40
CA GLY A 13 3.40 -12.92 7.68
C GLY A 13 4.76 -12.22 7.64
N GLY A 14 5.67 -12.75 6.81
CA GLY A 14 7.04 -12.24 6.66
C GLY A 14 7.13 -10.85 6.03
N LEU A 15 6.10 -10.42 5.30
CA LEU A 15 6.02 -9.07 4.75
C LEU A 15 6.18 -8.01 5.86
N ALA A 16 5.53 -8.23 7.00
CA ALA A 16 5.60 -7.31 8.13
C ALA A 16 7.02 -7.15 8.67
N ASP A 17 7.82 -8.22 8.70
CA ASP A 17 9.21 -8.17 9.15
C ASP A 17 10.05 -7.30 8.20
N VAL A 18 9.89 -7.47 6.89
CA VAL A 18 10.57 -6.65 5.88
C VAL A 18 10.16 -5.19 5.99
N ALA A 19 8.83 -4.91 6.07
CA ALA A 19 8.32 -3.55 6.15
C ALA A 19 8.68 -2.84 7.47
N GLY A 20 8.96 -3.58 8.53
CA GLY A 20 9.48 -3.03 9.78
C GLY A 20 10.99 -2.80 9.78
N ALA A 21 11.78 -3.66 9.13
CA ALA A 21 13.23 -3.59 9.14
C ALA A 21 13.81 -2.66 8.05
N LEU A 22 13.28 -2.72 6.84
CA LEU A 22 13.82 -1.98 5.68
C LEU A 22 13.84 -0.45 5.87
N PRO A 23 12.82 0.21 6.47
CA PRO A 23 12.88 1.64 6.76
C PRO A 23 14.09 2.05 7.58
N LEU A 24 14.47 1.22 8.55
CA LEU A 24 15.61 1.48 9.43
C LEU A 24 16.94 1.37 8.68
N GLU A 25 17.08 0.36 7.84
CA GLU A 25 18.28 0.19 7.05
C GLU A 25 18.44 1.31 6.03
N LEU A 26 17.35 1.74 5.38
CA LEU A 26 17.37 2.90 4.49
C LEU A 26 17.73 4.19 5.24
N ALA A 27 17.22 4.38 6.45
CA ALA A 27 17.57 5.54 7.27
C ALA A 27 19.03 5.53 7.74
N LYS A 28 19.64 4.36 7.97
CA LYS A 28 21.09 4.24 8.23
C LYS A 28 21.91 4.70 7.01
N LEU A 29 21.39 4.55 5.81
CA LEU A 29 21.98 5.04 4.57
C LEU A 29 21.73 6.53 4.31
N GLY A 30 21.02 7.22 5.21
CA GLY A 30 20.76 8.65 5.15
C GLY A 30 19.44 9.06 4.50
N HIS A 31 18.55 8.11 4.18
CA HIS A 31 17.24 8.41 3.60
C HIS A 31 16.24 8.89 4.66
N ASP A 32 15.34 9.81 4.28
CA ASP A 32 14.15 10.17 5.04
C ASP A 32 12.99 9.25 4.64
N VAL A 33 12.62 8.32 5.51
CA VAL A 33 11.62 7.29 5.20
C VAL A 33 10.33 7.55 5.98
N ARG A 34 9.23 7.65 5.25
CA ARG A 34 7.88 7.69 5.82
C ARG A 34 7.19 6.34 5.54
N LEU A 35 6.96 5.57 6.60
CA LEU A 35 6.18 4.33 6.54
C LEU A 35 4.70 4.67 6.72
N ILE A 36 3.85 4.20 5.80
CA ILE A 36 2.40 4.40 5.85
C ILE A 36 1.71 3.04 5.87
N ILE A 37 0.85 2.82 6.87
CA ILE A 37 0.09 1.59 7.09
C ILE A 37 -1.40 1.90 7.33
N PRO A 38 -2.31 0.91 7.18
CA PRO A 38 -3.66 1.06 7.69
C PRO A 38 -3.67 1.10 9.23
N ARG A 39 -4.55 1.90 9.82
CA ARG A 39 -4.74 1.94 11.28
C ARG A 39 -5.66 0.81 11.72
N TYR A 40 -5.08 -0.38 11.86
CA TYR A 40 -5.82 -1.55 12.32
C TYR A 40 -6.17 -1.48 13.79
N ARG A 41 -7.26 -2.15 14.18
CA ARG A 41 -7.68 -2.26 15.57
C ARG A 41 -6.63 -2.91 16.49
N CYS A 42 -5.83 -3.85 15.94
CA CYS A 42 -4.81 -4.56 16.72
C CYS A 42 -3.59 -3.70 17.10
N ILE A 43 -3.46 -2.49 16.57
CA ILE A 43 -2.35 -1.60 16.95
C ILE A 43 -2.61 -1.10 18.36
N ASP A 44 -1.79 -1.58 19.30
CA ASP A 44 -1.93 -1.30 20.74
C ASP A 44 -1.51 0.15 21.06
N GLU A 45 -2.46 0.97 21.48
CA GLU A 45 -2.21 2.37 21.81
C GLU A 45 -1.30 2.61 23.02
N PRO A 46 -1.27 1.79 24.07
CA PRO A 46 -0.28 1.97 25.14
C PRO A 46 1.17 1.80 24.66
N LEU A 47 1.40 0.92 23.68
CA LEU A 47 2.73 0.65 23.13
C LEU A 47 3.05 1.57 21.94
N HIS A 48 2.06 1.91 21.14
CA HIS A 48 2.20 2.69 19.90
C HIS A 48 1.29 3.91 19.93
N MET A 49 1.81 5.03 20.45
CA MET A 49 1.04 6.27 20.58
C MET A 49 0.89 6.98 19.24
N PHE A 50 -0.12 6.58 18.47
CA PHE A 50 -0.53 7.31 17.29
C PHE A 50 -1.41 8.52 17.67
N ARG A 51 -1.09 9.69 17.14
CA ARG A 51 -1.85 10.92 17.31
C ARG A 51 -2.31 11.45 15.97
N ARG A 52 -3.55 11.91 15.92
CA ARG A 52 -4.10 12.57 14.74
C ARG A 52 -3.27 13.81 14.38
N VAL A 53 -2.81 13.86 13.14
CA VAL A 53 -2.04 15.00 12.60
C VAL A 53 -2.80 15.76 11.53
N THR A 54 -3.63 15.08 10.74
CA THR A 54 -4.46 15.70 9.70
C THR A 54 -5.61 14.80 9.29
N ASP A 55 -6.48 15.32 8.42
CA ASP A 55 -7.45 14.52 7.67
C ASP A 55 -7.20 14.73 6.17
N VAL A 56 -7.47 13.70 5.40
CA VAL A 56 -7.40 13.76 3.94
C VAL A 56 -8.74 13.32 3.32
N PRO A 57 -9.23 14.01 2.28
CA PRO A 57 -10.40 13.56 1.54
C PRO A 57 -9.98 12.40 0.62
N VAL A 58 -10.63 11.26 0.76
CA VAL A 58 -10.45 10.09 -0.11
C VAL A 58 -11.65 10.00 -1.03
N PRO A 59 -11.49 10.15 -2.34
CA PRO A 59 -12.59 10.02 -3.29
C PRO A 59 -13.21 8.61 -3.23
N THR A 60 -14.53 8.53 -3.22
CA THR A 60 -15.32 7.30 -3.38
C THR A 60 -16.50 7.57 -4.31
N ASP A 61 -17.22 6.52 -4.73
CA ASP A 61 -18.35 6.66 -5.65
C ASP A 61 -19.51 7.48 -5.03
N ASP A 62 -19.67 7.39 -3.70
CA ASP A 62 -20.69 8.13 -2.94
C ASP A 62 -20.20 9.53 -2.49
N GLY A 63 -19.08 9.99 -3.03
CA GLY A 63 -18.43 11.24 -2.64
C GLY A 63 -17.22 11.02 -1.72
N PRO A 64 -16.48 12.09 -1.39
CA PRO A 64 -15.24 11.95 -0.63
C PRO A 64 -15.50 11.56 0.83
N ILE A 65 -14.88 10.47 1.26
CA ILE A 65 -14.82 10.07 2.67
C ILE A 65 -13.58 10.69 3.31
N ARG A 66 -13.73 11.18 4.53
CA ARG A 66 -12.61 11.73 5.28
C ARG A 66 -11.84 10.60 5.98
N ALA A 67 -10.57 10.40 5.61
CA ALA A 67 -9.65 9.55 6.32
C ALA A 67 -8.89 10.36 7.37
N VAL A 68 -8.81 9.85 8.59
CA VAL A 68 -7.95 10.44 9.64
C VAL A 68 -6.53 9.91 9.44
N VAL A 69 -5.57 10.81 9.43
CA VAL A 69 -4.14 10.46 9.42
C VAL A 69 -3.57 10.64 10.81
N GLU A 70 -2.97 9.59 11.30
CA GLU A 70 -2.29 9.57 12.59
C GLU A 70 -0.79 9.35 12.38
N GLN A 71 0.04 9.97 13.22
CA GLN A 71 1.50 9.79 13.25
C GLN A 71 1.92 9.23 14.60
N GLU A 72 2.83 8.30 14.60
CA GLU A 72 3.43 7.80 15.83
C GLU A 72 4.29 8.89 16.49
N GLN A 73 4.05 9.15 17.78
CA GLN A 73 4.71 10.24 18.53
C GLN A 73 6.02 9.82 19.19
N ALA A 74 6.15 8.56 19.52
CA ALA A 74 7.38 7.97 20.07
C ALA A 74 7.74 6.78 19.19
N PRO A 75 8.54 6.96 18.12
CA PRO A 75 8.88 5.86 17.24
C PRO A 75 9.59 4.77 18.08
N SER A 76 9.04 3.57 18.06
CA SER A 76 9.61 2.36 18.65
C SER A 76 11.01 2.04 18.08
N LEU A 77 11.45 2.84 17.14
CA LEU A 77 12.62 2.67 16.28
C LEU A 77 13.72 3.70 16.59
N SER A 78 13.85 4.13 17.85
CA SER A 78 14.88 5.09 18.29
C SER A 78 16.29 4.48 18.27
N ILE A 79 16.83 4.32 17.07
CA ILE A 79 18.26 4.08 16.86
C ILE A 79 18.89 5.40 16.43
N LYS A 80 20.18 5.65 16.76
CA LYS A 80 20.92 6.77 16.16
C LYS A 80 21.08 6.51 14.67
N LEU A 81 20.20 7.12 13.87
CA LEU A 81 20.17 7.02 12.41
C LEU A 81 20.76 8.30 11.80
N THR A 82 21.43 8.16 10.67
CA THR A 82 21.85 9.31 9.86
C THR A 82 20.66 9.94 9.13
N GLY A 83 19.66 9.12 8.78
CA GLY A 83 18.38 9.53 8.22
C GLY A 83 17.25 9.51 9.26
N ARG A 84 16.03 9.58 8.78
CA ARG A 84 14.82 9.65 9.62
C ARG A 84 13.81 8.57 9.24
N VAL A 85 13.15 7.99 10.23
CA VAL A 85 11.96 7.16 10.03
C VAL A 85 10.78 7.80 10.75
N SER A 86 9.64 7.92 10.06
CA SER A 86 8.37 8.35 10.64
C SER A 86 7.28 7.37 10.22
N ALA A 87 6.46 6.93 11.17
CA ALA A 87 5.33 6.04 10.90
C ALA A 87 4.02 6.83 10.89
N PHE A 88 3.22 6.58 9.86
CA PHE A 88 1.88 7.15 9.67
C PHE A 88 0.86 6.04 9.52
N ALA A 89 -0.34 6.24 10.04
CA ALA A 89 -1.45 5.32 9.88
C ALA A 89 -2.67 6.03 9.29
N ILE A 90 -3.31 5.40 8.32
CA ILE A 90 -4.57 5.87 7.73
C ILE A 90 -5.72 5.15 8.44
N ARG A 91 -6.52 5.92 9.18
CA ARG A 91 -7.63 5.43 9.97
C ARG A 91 -8.95 5.65 9.24
N HIS A 92 -9.71 4.57 9.16
CA HIS A 92 -11.13 4.55 8.83
C HIS A 92 -11.73 3.30 9.49
N ASP A 93 -12.39 3.50 10.63
CA ASP A 93 -12.80 2.39 11.50
C ASP A 93 -13.73 1.37 10.81
N PRO A 94 -14.67 1.76 9.92
CA PRO A 94 -15.46 0.78 9.15
C PRO A 94 -14.60 -0.19 8.34
N PHE A 95 -13.43 0.22 7.86
CA PHE A 95 -12.54 -0.62 7.06
C PHE A 95 -11.45 -1.29 7.89
N PHE A 96 -10.83 -0.58 8.84
CA PHE A 96 -9.63 -1.06 9.53
C PHE A 96 -9.80 -1.28 11.02
N GLY A 97 -10.92 -0.84 11.63
CA GLY A 97 -11.25 -1.07 13.04
C GLY A 97 -11.80 -2.47 13.32
N ARG A 98 -11.49 -3.47 12.48
CA ARG A 98 -12.00 -4.85 12.54
C ARG A 98 -11.06 -5.78 13.31
N ALA A 99 -11.54 -6.98 13.65
CA ALA A 99 -10.78 -7.96 14.43
C ALA A 99 -9.54 -8.48 13.68
N GLY A 100 -9.70 -8.82 12.41
CA GLY A 100 -8.60 -9.28 11.56
C GLY A 100 -8.12 -8.22 10.56
N LEU A 101 -6.91 -8.42 10.01
CA LEU A 101 -6.36 -7.52 9.03
C LEU A 101 -7.07 -7.66 7.66
N TYR A 102 -7.27 -8.90 7.21
CA TYR A 102 -7.82 -9.23 5.89
C TYR A 102 -9.05 -10.10 5.95
N GLN A 103 -9.22 -10.84 7.04
CA GLN A 103 -10.21 -11.89 7.20
C GLN A 103 -10.71 -11.98 8.65
N GLU A 104 -11.83 -12.63 8.84
CA GLU A 104 -12.38 -12.97 10.14
C GLU A 104 -12.94 -14.39 10.07
N GLU A 105 -12.67 -15.21 11.09
CA GLU A 105 -13.07 -16.63 11.16
C GLU A 105 -12.68 -17.46 9.92
N GLY A 106 -11.49 -17.16 9.34
CA GLY A 106 -10.97 -17.87 8.16
C GLY A 106 -11.62 -17.48 6.83
N ARG A 107 -12.41 -16.39 6.79
CA ARG A 107 -13.05 -15.88 5.57
C ARG A 107 -12.58 -14.45 5.30
N ASP A 108 -12.14 -14.20 4.08
CA ASP A 108 -11.77 -12.86 3.64
C ASP A 108 -12.94 -11.90 3.77
N TYR A 109 -12.66 -10.66 4.15
CA TYR A 109 -13.68 -9.63 4.11
C TYR A 109 -14.14 -9.38 2.66
N PRO A 110 -15.46 -9.42 2.39
CA PRO A 110 -15.98 -9.30 1.03
C PRO A 110 -15.72 -7.94 0.38
N ASP A 111 -15.41 -6.93 1.19
CA ASP A 111 -15.09 -5.58 0.79
C ASP A 111 -13.58 -5.27 0.76
N ASN A 112 -12.71 -6.29 0.72
CA ASN A 112 -11.26 -6.09 0.69
C ASN A 112 -10.80 -5.23 -0.49
N LEU A 113 -11.42 -5.36 -1.66
CA LEU A 113 -11.11 -4.50 -2.80
C LEU A 113 -11.36 -3.03 -2.47
N GLU A 114 -12.51 -2.71 -1.91
CA GLU A 114 -12.90 -1.35 -1.54
C GLU A 114 -11.99 -0.79 -0.41
N ARG A 115 -11.73 -1.61 0.61
CA ARG A 115 -10.83 -1.28 1.73
C ARG A 115 -9.45 -0.86 1.25
N PHE A 116 -8.81 -1.65 0.39
CA PHE A 116 -7.46 -1.36 -0.08
C PHE A 116 -7.42 -0.35 -1.23
N SER A 117 -8.50 -0.20 -2.01
CA SER A 117 -8.68 0.94 -2.90
C SER A 117 -8.73 2.26 -2.11
N PHE A 118 -9.50 2.28 -1.03
CA PHE A 118 -9.56 3.43 -0.11
C PHE A 118 -8.19 3.73 0.51
N PHE A 119 -7.48 2.70 0.98
CA PHE A 119 -6.13 2.87 1.55
C PHE A 119 -5.18 3.50 0.54
N CYS A 120 -5.08 2.96 -0.67
CA CYS A 120 -4.20 3.47 -1.72
C CYS A 120 -4.51 4.94 -2.09
N ARG A 121 -5.79 5.29 -2.20
CA ARG A 121 -6.20 6.67 -2.44
C ARG A 121 -5.89 7.59 -1.26
N GLY A 122 -6.08 7.09 -0.03
CA GLY A 122 -5.72 7.80 1.19
C GLY A 122 -4.21 8.08 1.28
N VAL A 123 -3.38 7.12 0.86
CA VAL A 123 -1.93 7.31 0.74
C VAL A 123 -1.61 8.45 -0.22
N LEU A 124 -2.18 8.45 -1.43
CA LEU A 124 -1.89 9.48 -2.41
C LEU A 124 -2.39 10.87 -1.95
N ALA A 125 -3.55 10.94 -1.33
CA ALA A 125 -4.05 12.18 -0.73
C ALA A 125 -3.11 12.69 0.39
N LEU A 126 -2.54 11.79 1.18
CA LEU A 126 -1.55 12.14 2.21
C LEU A 126 -0.24 12.65 1.60
N LEU A 127 0.25 12.03 0.52
CA LEU A 127 1.46 12.51 -0.17
C LEU A 127 1.26 13.91 -0.75
N ALA A 128 0.12 14.20 -1.37
CA ALA A 128 -0.22 15.54 -1.84
C ALA A 128 -0.30 16.55 -0.67
N ARG A 129 -0.77 16.11 0.50
CA ARG A 129 -0.80 16.93 1.72
C ARG A 129 0.60 17.22 2.27
N PHE A 130 1.53 16.25 2.22
CA PHE A 130 2.93 16.46 2.62
C PHE A 130 3.61 17.52 1.73
N ASP A 131 3.43 17.45 0.40
CA ASP A 131 3.97 18.43 -0.53
C ASP A 131 3.45 19.83 -0.20
N SER A 132 2.13 19.98 -0.05
CA SER A 132 1.49 21.28 0.15
C SER A 132 1.74 21.90 1.53
N ALA A 133 1.83 21.10 2.60
CA ALA A 133 1.89 21.60 3.98
C ALA A 133 3.29 21.59 4.59
N GLU A 134 4.12 20.61 4.20
CA GLU A 134 5.43 20.38 4.81
C GLU A 134 6.57 20.61 3.82
N GLN A 135 6.25 20.91 2.54
CA GLN A 135 7.23 20.99 1.44
C GLN A 135 8.09 19.71 1.35
N TRP A 136 7.50 18.57 1.76
CA TRP A 136 8.14 17.28 1.67
C TRP A 136 7.55 16.49 0.51
N LYS A 137 8.40 16.04 -0.39
CA LYS A 137 8.02 15.27 -1.56
C LYS A 137 8.86 14.00 -1.65
N PRO A 138 8.25 12.82 -1.78
CA PRO A 138 9.02 11.60 -1.96
C PRO A 138 9.59 11.51 -3.39
N ASP A 139 10.80 11.00 -3.51
CA ASP A 139 11.39 10.60 -4.79
C ASP A 139 10.88 9.22 -5.21
N ILE A 140 10.67 8.33 -4.22
CA ILE A 140 10.27 6.94 -4.43
C ILE A 140 9.07 6.61 -3.55
N LEU A 141 8.05 6.01 -4.16
CA LEU A 141 6.94 5.34 -3.48
C LEU A 141 7.16 3.83 -3.54
N HIS A 142 7.62 3.25 -2.43
CA HIS A 142 7.88 1.83 -2.32
C HIS A 142 6.63 1.12 -1.79
N LEU A 143 6.08 0.23 -2.59
CA LEU A 143 4.82 -0.50 -2.40
C LEU A 143 5.09 -1.97 -2.08
N HIS A 144 4.24 -2.59 -1.28
CA HIS A 144 4.38 -3.98 -0.86
C HIS A 144 3.09 -4.76 -1.12
N ASP A 145 3.17 -5.75 -2.01
CA ASP A 145 2.10 -6.67 -2.41
C ASP A 145 0.82 -6.01 -2.95
N TRP A 146 -0.22 -6.82 -3.19
CA TRP A 146 -1.45 -6.43 -3.88
C TRP A 146 -2.23 -5.33 -3.16
N GLN A 147 -2.16 -5.28 -1.84
CA GLN A 147 -2.90 -4.30 -1.04
C GLN A 147 -2.47 -2.86 -1.30
N THR A 148 -1.27 -2.67 -1.81
CA THR A 148 -0.71 -1.34 -2.11
C THR A 148 -0.57 -1.08 -3.62
N ALA A 149 -0.77 -2.10 -4.43
CA ALA A 149 -0.54 -2.10 -5.87
C ALA A 149 -1.30 -1.01 -6.63
N LEU A 150 -2.53 -0.70 -6.20
CA LEU A 150 -3.34 0.36 -6.82
C LEU A 150 -2.70 1.75 -6.73
N CYS A 151 -1.78 2.01 -5.82
CA CYS A 151 -1.04 3.28 -5.81
C CYS A 151 -0.30 3.51 -7.13
N ALA A 152 0.37 2.48 -7.67
CA ALA A 152 1.07 2.58 -8.96
C ALA A 152 0.08 2.81 -10.11
N VAL A 153 -1.05 2.08 -10.12
CA VAL A 153 -2.09 2.24 -11.14
C VAL A 153 -2.66 3.66 -11.12
N TYR A 154 -3.06 4.16 -9.97
CA TYR A 154 -3.62 5.51 -9.83
C TYR A 154 -2.64 6.58 -10.27
N LEU A 155 -1.36 6.48 -9.90
CA LEU A 155 -0.33 7.46 -10.29
C LEU A 155 -0.14 7.53 -11.81
N LYS A 156 -0.20 6.40 -12.51
CA LYS A 156 -0.02 6.35 -13.97
C LYS A 156 -1.32 6.65 -14.75
N THR A 157 -2.46 6.71 -14.08
CA THR A 157 -3.77 6.91 -14.72
C THR A 157 -4.47 8.17 -14.21
N LEU A 158 -5.18 8.10 -13.08
CA LEU A 158 -6.00 9.19 -12.55
C LEU A 158 -5.17 10.41 -12.14
N TYR A 159 -3.95 10.20 -11.66
CA TYR A 159 -3.06 11.25 -11.14
C TYR A 159 -1.86 11.56 -12.05
N ALA A 160 -1.80 10.98 -13.25
CA ALA A 160 -0.65 11.09 -14.17
C ALA A 160 -0.24 12.54 -14.53
N LYS A 161 -1.20 13.48 -14.48
CA LYS A 161 -0.98 14.90 -14.81
C LYS A 161 -0.90 15.81 -13.57
N GLN A 162 -1.02 15.26 -12.39
CA GLN A 162 -0.99 16.06 -11.16
C GLN A 162 0.45 16.44 -10.80
N ARG A 163 0.65 17.74 -10.56
CA ARG A 163 1.97 18.33 -10.30
C ARG A 163 2.63 17.77 -9.03
N GLU A 164 1.82 17.43 -8.04
CA GLU A 164 2.25 16.89 -6.75
C GLU A 164 3.04 15.59 -6.90
N PHE A 165 2.71 14.80 -7.93
CA PHE A 165 3.34 13.51 -8.20
C PHE A 165 4.38 13.54 -9.34
N ALA A 166 4.68 14.72 -9.88
CA ALA A 166 5.65 14.84 -10.95
C ALA A 166 7.05 14.36 -10.49
N GLY A 167 7.63 13.41 -11.22
CA GLY A 167 8.93 12.82 -10.91
C GLY A 167 8.91 11.67 -9.90
N LEU A 168 7.80 11.42 -9.20
CA LEU A 168 7.65 10.30 -8.27
C LEU A 168 7.79 8.96 -9.00
N LYS A 169 8.70 8.11 -8.52
CA LYS A 169 8.90 6.75 -9.02
C LYS A 169 8.30 5.72 -8.09
N THR A 170 7.80 4.64 -8.65
CA THR A 170 7.19 3.54 -7.90
C THR A 170 8.06 2.29 -7.94
N VAL A 171 8.27 1.68 -6.78
CA VAL A 171 8.85 0.35 -6.62
C VAL A 171 7.78 -0.54 -6.02
N LEU A 172 7.52 -1.71 -6.61
CA LEU A 172 6.62 -2.71 -6.05
C LEU A 172 7.41 -3.96 -5.67
N THR A 173 7.41 -4.31 -4.40
CA THR A 173 8.00 -5.56 -3.90
C THR A 173 6.95 -6.66 -3.83
N LEU A 174 7.25 -7.79 -4.49
CA LEU A 174 6.44 -9.00 -4.49
C LEU A 174 6.95 -9.94 -3.38
N HIS A 175 6.17 -10.10 -2.30
CA HIS A 175 6.50 -11.03 -1.21
C HIS A 175 5.94 -12.42 -1.45
N ASN A 176 4.71 -12.50 -1.98
CA ASN A 176 4.08 -13.76 -2.32
C ASN A 176 3.07 -13.57 -3.46
N VAL A 177 3.44 -13.95 -4.68
CA VAL A 177 2.58 -13.84 -5.87
C VAL A 177 1.37 -14.80 -5.86
N GLY A 178 1.30 -15.73 -4.91
CA GLY A 178 0.10 -16.53 -4.68
C GLY A 178 -1.08 -15.73 -4.11
N TYR A 179 -0.80 -14.58 -3.49
CA TYR A 179 -1.82 -13.64 -3.02
C TYR A 179 -1.88 -12.43 -3.97
N GLN A 180 -2.89 -12.41 -4.82
CA GLN A 180 -2.95 -11.47 -5.94
C GLN A 180 -3.99 -10.35 -5.77
N GLY A 181 -4.86 -10.44 -4.77
CA GLY A 181 -6.00 -9.52 -4.66
C GLY A 181 -6.92 -9.66 -5.87
N GLN A 182 -7.43 -10.88 -6.07
CA GLN A 182 -8.40 -11.18 -7.13
C GLN A 182 -9.82 -11.00 -6.65
N PHE A 183 -10.63 -10.30 -7.44
CA PHE A 183 -12.02 -9.98 -7.11
C PHE A 183 -12.93 -10.17 -8.33
N PRO A 184 -14.23 -10.46 -8.11
CA PRO A 184 -15.19 -10.54 -9.20
C PRO A 184 -15.22 -9.26 -10.05
N LYS A 185 -15.37 -9.41 -11.38
CA LYS A 185 -15.49 -8.28 -12.32
C LYS A 185 -16.49 -7.22 -11.86
N ALA A 186 -17.63 -7.64 -11.29
CA ALA A 186 -18.69 -6.75 -10.81
C ALA A 186 -18.21 -5.76 -9.72
N GLN A 187 -17.06 -6.03 -9.07
CA GLN A 187 -16.48 -5.13 -8.08
C GLN A 187 -15.49 -4.13 -8.69
N PHE A 188 -15.18 -4.21 -9.99
CA PHE A 188 -14.16 -3.34 -10.61
C PHE A 188 -14.44 -1.85 -10.42
N GLU A 189 -15.71 -1.43 -10.50
CA GLU A 189 -16.11 -0.04 -10.29
C GLU A 189 -15.65 0.52 -8.93
N LYS A 190 -15.62 -0.32 -7.88
CA LYS A 190 -15.15 0.07 -6.54
C LYS A 190 -13.67 0.47 -6.47
N THR A 191 -12.89 0.16 -7.51
CA THR A 191 -11.55 0.72 -7.67
C THR A 191 -11.60 2.20 -8.04
N GLY A 192 -12.72 2.69 -8.60
CA GLY A 192 -12.90 4.01 -9.19
C GLY A 192 -11.99 4.27 -10.39
N LEU A 193 -11.47 3.22 -10.99
CA LEU A 193 -10.74 3.29 -12.25
C LEU A 193 -11.73 3.28 -13.43
N PRO A 194 -11.39 3.95 -14.55
CA PRO A 194 -12.22 3.89 -15.74
C PRO A 194 -12.32 2.45 -16.28
N ALA A 195 -13.49 2.07 -16.77
CA ALA A 195 -13.77 0.73 -17.31
C ALA A 195 -12.80 0.30 -18.42
N THR A 196 -12.17 1.25 -19.10
CA THR A 196 -11.13 1.01 -20.11
C THR A 196 -9.87 0.33 -19.56
N LEU A 197 -9.69 0.30 -18.25
CA LEU A 197 -8.57 -0.44 -17.60
C LEU A 197 -8.94 -1.88 -17.21
N PHE A 198 -10.18 -2.30 -17.43
CA PHE A 198 -10.57 -3.71 -17.32
C PHE A 198 -10.29 -4.44 -18.64
N THR A 199 -9.00 -4.61 -18.93
CA THR A 199 -8.48 -5.26 -20.16
C THR A 199 -7.30 -6.14 -19.81
N PRO A 200 -6.88 -7.08 -20.68
CA PRO A 200 -5.67 -7.89 -20.49
C PRO A 200 -4.40 -7.05 -20.27
N ASP A 201 -4.29 -5.86 -20.86
CA ASP A 201 -3.19 -4.92 -20.65
C ASP A 201 -3.38 -4.03 -19.40
N GLY A 202 -4.40 -4.32 -18.60
CA GLY A 202 -4.73 -3.62 -17.36
C GLY A 202 -4.98 -4.58 -16.21
N LEU A 203 -6.11 -4.41 -15.52
CA LEU A 203 -6.43 -5.17 -14.30
C LEU A 203 -7.26 -6.43 -14.55
N GLU A 204 -7.70 -6.70 -15.78
CA GLU A 204 -8.43 -7.93 -16.10
C GLU A 204 -7.51 -9.15 -16.04
N PHE A 205 -7.94 -10.22 -15.40
CA PHE A 205 -7.20 -11.46 -15.27
C PHE A 205 -8.18 -12.65 -15.20
N TYR A 206 -8.28 -13.39 -16.30
CA TYR A 206 -9.20 -14.54 -16.45
C TYR A 206 -10.65 -14.22 -16.03
N GLY A 207 -11.17 -13.06 -16.44
CA GLY A 207 -12.53 -12.61 -16.12
C GLY A 207 -12.69 -11.93 -14.75
N SER A 208 -11.63 -11.84 -13.96
CA SER A 208 -11.59 -11.22 -12.64
C SER A 208 -10.76 -9.93 -12.64
N VAL A 209 -10.91 -9.11 -11.60
CA VAL A 209 -10.00 -8.01 -11.29
C VAL A 209 -8.79 -8.58 -10.56
N ASN A 210 -7.57 -8.21 -10.95
CA ASN A 210 -6.36 -8.61 -10.26
C ASN A 210 -5.52 -7.36 -9.92
N LEU A 211 -5.43 -7.03 -8.63
CA LEU A 211 -4.76 -5.82 -8.18
C LEU A 211 -3.24 -5.94 -8.30
N LEU A 212 -2.67 -7.12 -7.98
CA LEU A 212 -1.22 -7.34 -8.10
C LEU A 212 -0.75 -7.21 -9.54
N LYS A 213 -1.50 -7.80 -10.49
CA LYS A 213 -1.23 -7.65 -11.93
C LYS A 213 -1.23 -6.17 -12.32
N GLY A 214 -2.23 -5.40 -11.87
CA GLY A 214 -2.25 -3.95 -12.09
C GLY A 214 -0.98 -3.29 -11.57
N GLY A 215 -0.55 -3.61 -10.34
CA GLY A 215 0.69 -3.09 -9.78
C GLY A 215 1.93 -3.46 -10.59
N ILE A 216 2.03 -4.71 -11.06
CA ILE A 216 3.14 -5.19 -11.90
C ILE A 216 3.22 -4.38 -13.20
N LEU A 217 2.10 -4.17 -13.87
CA LEU A 217 2.07 -3.46 -15.16
C LEU A 217 2.35 -1.96 -15.04
N PHE A 218 1.99 -1.33 -13.92
CA PHE A 218 2.07 0.12 -13.75
C PHE A 218 3.21 0.61 -12.86
N ALA A 219 3.91 -0.25 -12.11
CA ALA A 219 5.08 0.16 -11.34
C ALA A 219 6.28 0.48 -12.23
N ASP A 220 7.14 1.41 -11.80
CA ASP A 220 8.38 1.74 -12.54
C ASP A 220 9.45 0.65 -12.34
N LEU A 221 9.45 -0.06 -11.20
CA LEU A 221 10.40 -1.12 -10.87
C LEU A 221 9.71 -2.21 -10.03
N LEU A 222 10.03 -3.47 -10.34
CA LEU A 222 9.63 -4.62 -9.56
C LEU A 222 10.82 -5.18 -8.79
N THR A 223 10.58 -5.60 -7.56
CA THR A 223 11.54 -6.30 -6.72
C THR A 223 10.88 -7.48 -6.02
N THR A 224 11.68 -8.41 -5.50
CA THR A 224 11.21 -9.49 -4.66
C THR A 224 12.23 -9.81 -3.56
N VAL A 225 11.89 -10.71 -2.65
CA VAL A 225 12.57 -10.88 -1.36
C VAL A 225 13.75 -11.87 -1.40
N SER A 226 13.95 -12.61 -2.49
CA SER A 226 15.09 -13.52 -2.61
C SER A 226 15.51 -13.77 -4.06
N PRO A 227 16.83 -13.98 -4.32
CA PRO A 227 17.32 -14.33 -5.65
C PRO A 227 16.78 -15.66 -6.19
N THR A 228 16.42 -16.59 -5.32
CA THR A 228 15.77 -17.85 -5.72
C THR A 228 14.33 -17.58 -6.12
N TYR A 229 13.58 -16.90 -5.27
CA TYR A 229 12.19 -16.57 -5.52
C TYR A 229 12.01 -15.72 -6.80
N SER A 230 12.95 -14.83 -7.10
CA SER A 230 12.90 -14.03 -8.35
C SER A 230 12.98 -14.89 -9.63
N ARG A 231 13.57 -16.08 -9.55
CA ARG A 231 13.58 -17.04 -10.66
C ARG A 231 12.35 -17.95 -10.67
N GLU A 232 11.91 -18.35 -9.49
CA GLU A 232 10.74 -19.23 -9.33
C GLU A 232 9.46 -18.57 -9.85
N ILE A 233 9.20 -17.30 -9.49
CA ILE A 233 8.00 -16.57 -9.92
C ILE A 233 7.92 -16.31 -11.43
N LEU A 234 9.01 -16.52 -12.17
CA LEU A 234 9.05 -16.47 -13.64
C LEU A 234 8.73 -17.80 -14.28
N THR A 235 8.36 -18.82 -13.51
CA THR A 235 7.95 -20.13 -14.01
C THR A 235 6.44 -20.33 -13.86
N PRO A 236 5.77 -21.11 -14.74
CA PRO A 236 4.34 -21.39 -14.63
C PRO A 236 3.92 -22.03 -13.30
N GLU A 237 4.84 -22.76 -12.66
CA GLU A 237 4.58 -23.44 -11.39
C GLU A 237 4.41 -22.46 -10.22
N TYR A 238 5.19 -21.36 -10.19
CA TYR A 238 5.22 -20.41 -9.09
C TYR A 238 4.78 -19.00 -9.46
N GLY A 239 4.58 -18.72 -10.75
CA GLY A 239 4.13 -17.40 -11.23
C GLY A 239 2.62 -17.19 -11.13
N PHE A 240 1.85 -18.29 -10.99
CA PHE A 240 0.39 -18.28 -10.86
C PHE A 240 -0.32 -17.46 -11.97
N GLY A 241 0.23 -17.51 -13.19
CA GLY A 241 -0.28 -16.78 -14.35
C GLY A 241 0.25 -15.35 -14.50
N LEU A 242 1.18 -14.92 -13.64
CA LEU A 242 1.84 -13.60 -13.70
C LEU A 242 3.30 -13.67 -14.17
N GLU A 243 3.75 -14.83 -14.62
CA GLU A 243 5.13 -15.11 -15.05
C GLU A 243 5.51 -14.53 -16.42
N GLY A 244 4.54 -13.98 -17.17
CA GLY A 244 4.69 -13.46 -18.53
C GLY A 244 5.04 -11.99 -18.65
#